data_a59ebb4bf21bf67cd3525b9595b18464
#
_entry.id   a59ebb4bf21bf67cd3525b9595b18464
#
_cell.length_a   1.000
_cell.length_b   1.000
_cell.length_c   1.000
_cell.angle_alpha   90.00
_cell.angle_beta   90.00
_cell.angle_gamma   90.00
#
_symmetry.space_group_name_H-M   'P 1'
#
loop_
_entity.id
_entity.type
_entity.pdbx_description
1 polymer ?
#
loop_
_entity_poly.entity_id
_entity_poly.type
_entity_poly.pdbx_seq_one_letter_code
_entity_poly.pdbx_strand_id
1 'polypeptide(L)' 'MILPGTTVTIDSRNSIYNGYVGFVQRCTKKTASVLFDNYSPWEKLVTFRMTELKEGGNIPKSKNY' A
#
# COMPACT_ATOMS: atom_id res chain seq x y z
N MET A 1 -11.63 -4.56 -4.96
CA MET A 1 -10.81 -4.49 -6.17
C MET A 1 -9.81 -3.35 -6.05
N ILE A 2 -8.58 -3.61 -6.36
CA ILE A 2 -7.52 -2.61 -6.23
C ILE A 2 -7.40 -1.82 -7.52
N LEU A 3 -7.66 -0.55 -7.45
CA LEU A 3 -7.61 0.37 -8.59
C LEU A 3 -6.76 1.57 -8.22
N PRO A 4 -6.35 2.37 -9.21
CA PRO A 4 -5.64 3.60 -8.90
C PRO A 4 -6.45 4.47 -7.95
N GLY A 5 -5.80 5.00 -6.95
CA GLY A 5 -6.45 5.79 -5.92
C GLY A 5 -6.87 4.99 -4.69
N THR A 6 -6.81 3.68 -4.77
CA THR A 6 -7.20 2.83 -3.64
C THR A 6 -6.13 2.86 -2.57
N THR A 7 -6.54 2.91 -1.33
CA THR A 7 -5.63 2.74 -0.20
C THR A 7 -5.41 1.26 0.03
N VAL A 8 -4.17 0.86 0.21
CA VAL A 8 -3.83 -0.55 0.43
C VAL A 8 -2.81 -0.66 1.56
N THR A 9 -2.81 -1.82 2.20
CA THR A 9 -1.81 -2.17 3.19
C THR A 9 -0.94 -3.26 2.60
N ILE A 10 0.36 -3.16 2.80
CA ILE A 10 1.29 -4.16 2.31
C ILE A 10 1.24 -5.36 3.23
N ASP A 11 0.93 -6.51 2.66
CA ASP A 11 0.79 -7.75 3.40
C ASP A 11 1.77 -8.77 2.81
N SER A 12 3.03 -8.59 3.12
CA SER A 12 4.08 -9.46 2.63
C SER A 12 5.13 -9.62 3.71
N ARG A 13 5.23 -10.80 4.26
CA ARG A 13 6.12 -11.06 5.38
C ARG A 13 7.57 -10.82 5.06
N ASN A 14 7.94 -10.98 3.81
CA ASN A 14 9.34 -10.86 3.42
C ASN A 14 9.71 -9.47 2.95
N SER A 15 8.78 -8.56 3.00
CA SER A 15 9.01 -7.21 2.53
C SER A 15 9.33 -6.29 3.70
N ILE A 16 10.28 -5.37 3.48
CA ILE A 16 10.55 -4.36 4.49
C ILE A 16 9.38 -3.39 4.62
N TYR A 17 8.46 -3.43 3.66
CA TYR A 17 7.29 -2.56 3.69
C TYR A 17 6.07 -3.22 4.32
N ASN A 18 6.23 -4.42 4.85
CA ASN A 18 5.09 -5.11 5.43
C ASN A 18 4.42 -4.25 6.50
N GLY A 19 3.12 -4.09 6.39
CA GLY A 19 2.36 -3.26 7.32
C GLY A 19 2.23 -1.80 6.93
N TYR A 20 2.97 -1.37 5.91
CA TYR A 20 2.86 0.01 5.44
C TYR A 20 1.55 0.20 4.70
N VAL A 21 1.02 1.40 4.80
CA VAL A 21 -0.19 1.79 4.08
C VAL A 21 0.18 2.81 3.03
N GLY A 22 -0.32 2.63 1.84
CA GLY A 22 -0.03 3.56 0.75
C GLY A 22 -1.19 3.67 -0.20
N PHE A 23 -0.98 4.44 -1.26
CA PHE A 23 -2.01 4.68 -2.26
C PHE A 23 -1.56 4.14 -3.60
N VAL A 24 -2.44 3.41 -4.26
CA VAL A 24 -2.15 2.85 -5.57
C VAL A 24 -2.13 3.96 -6.61
N GLN A 25 -1.04 4.07 -7.36
CA GLN A 25 -0.92 5.05 -8.44
C GLN A 25 -1.23 4.42 -9.77
N ARG A 26 -0.83 3.17 -9.96
CA ARG A 26 -1.06 2.42 -11.18
C ARG A 26 -1.28 0.98 -10.83
N CYS A 27 -1.99 0.28 -11.67
CA CYS A 27 -2.12 -1.15 -11.48
C CYS A 27 -2.25 -1.85 -12.81
N THR A 28 -1.79 -3.10 -12.82
CA THR A 28 -2.01 -4.03 -13.93
C THR A 28 -2.82 -5.18 -13.37
N LYS A 29 -2.98 -6.22 -14.15
CA LYS A 29 -3.72 -7.38 -13.66
C LYS A 29 -3.01 -8.06 -12.51
N LYS A 30 -1.70 -7.94 -12.45
CA LYS A 30 -0.89 -8.70 -11.47
C LYS A 30 -0.17 -7.84 -10.46
N THR A 31 0.06 -6.58 -10.77
CA THR A 31 0.86 -5.73 -9.91
C THR A 31 0.22 -4.37 -9.72
N ALA A 32 0.70 -3.66 -8.72
CA ALA A 32 0.27 -2.29 -8.48
C ALA A 32 1.45 -1.49 -7.95
N SER A 33 1.55 -0.25 -8.39
CA SER A 33 2.55 0.67 -7.89
C SER A 33 1.94 1.49 -6.78
N VAL A 34 2.53 1.45 -5.62
CA VAL A 34 1.99 2.05 -4.40
C VAL A 34 2.89 3.20 -3.97
N LEU A 35 2.28 4.32 -3.67
CA LEU A 35 2.99 5.50 -3.23
C LEU A 35 2.93 5.61 -1.72
N PHE A 36 4.09 5.76 -1.10
CA PHE A 36 4.23 5.89 0.34
C PHE A 36 4.73 7.29 0.68
N ASP A 37 3.86 8.26 0.69
CA ASP A 37 4.29 9.62 0.95
C ASP A 37 4.27 9.98 2.42
N ASN A 38 3.76 9.10 3.27
CA ASN A 38 3.67 9.36 4.70
C ASN A 38 4.88 8.87 5.50
N TYR A 39 5.76 8.14 4.86
CA TYR A 39 6.84 7.45 5.57
C TYR A 39 8.22 8.01 5.26
N SER A 40 8.26 9.07 4.49
CA SER A 40 9.53 9.55 4.01
C SER A 40 9.40 11.03 3.73
N PRO A 41 10.48 11.81 3.83
CA PRO A 41 10.40 13.22 3.48
C PRO A 41 10.17 13.43 1.99
N TRP A 42 10.33 12.40 1.19
CA TRP A 42 10.01 12.48 -0.24
C TRP A 42 9.23 11.26 -0.64
N GLU A 43 8.49 11.40 -1.70
CA GLU A 43 7.63 10.35 -2.19
C GLU A 43 8.41 9.12 -2.61
N LYS A 44 7.87 7.96 -2.32
CA LYS A 44 8.48 6.72 -2.73
C LYS A 44 7.44 5.83 -3.38
N LEU A 45 7.72 5.43 -4.60
CA LEU A 45 6.83 4.58 -5.37
C LEU A 45 7.44 3.21 -5.50
N VAL A 46 6.72 2.19 -5.07
CA VAL A 46 7.20 0.82 -5.08
C VAL A 46 6.14 -0.06 -5.72
N THR A 47 6.57 -0.99 -6.55
CA THR A 47 5.65 -1.92 -7.21
C THR A 47 5.56 -3.22 -6.44
N PHE A 48 4.34 -3.68 -6.21
CA PHE A 48 4.06 -4.92 -5.52
C PHE A 48 3.18 -5.80 -6.35
N ARG A 49 3.18 -7.09 -6.06
CA ARG A 49 2.22 -7.99 -6.65
C ARG A 49 0.89 -7.81 -5.96
N MET A 50 -0.20 -8.01 -6.70
CA MET A 50 -1.52 -7.88 -6.11
C MET A 50 -1.71 -8.80 -4.90
N THR A 51 -1.07 -9.95 -4.92
CA THR A 51 -1.18 -10.89 -3.79
C THR A 51 -0.53 -10.38 -2.51
N GLU A 52 0.30 -9.35 -2.62
CA GLU A 52 0.98 -8.76 -1.46
C GLU A 52 0.24 -7.58 -0.87
N LEU A 53 -0.91 -7.26 -1.42
CA LEU A 53 -1.65 -6.07 -1.02
C LEU A 53 -2.99 -6.44 -0.42
N LYS A 54 -3.36 -5.71 0.61
CA LYS A 54 -4.70 -5.81 1.19
C LYS A 54 -5.43 -4.53 0.91
N GLU A 55 -6.58 -4.66 0.32
CA GLU A 55 -7.40 -3.51 -0.01
C GLU A 55 -7.90 -2.85 1.26
N GLY A 56 -7.95 -1.52 1.25
CA GLY A 56 -8.53 -0.78 2.35
C GLY A 56 -7.46 -0.37 3.30
N GLY A 57 -6.70 -0.76 3.86
CA GLY A 57 -5.70 -0.28 4.77
C GLY A 57 -6.24 0.68 5.73
N ASN A 58 -6.58 0.26 6.84
CA ASN A 58 -6.89 1.12 7.90
C ASN A 58 -5.68 1.67 8.49
N ILE A 59 -5.59 2.94 8.46
CA ILE A 59 -4.64 3.57 9.31
C ILE A 59 -5.14 3.32 10.68
N PRO A 60 -4.41 2.57 11.46
CA PRO A 60 -4.88 2.19 12.76
C PRO A 60 -4.96 3.40 13.62
N LYS A 61 -5.85 4.09 13.53
CA LYS A 61 -6.00 5.10 14.42
C LYS A 61 -7.06 4.73 15.34
N SER A 62 -7.04 4.44 15.19
CA SER A 62 -7.57 4.20 15.76
C SER A 62 -7.80 3.74 16.57
N LYS A 63 -8.05 3.65 16.89
CA LYS A 63 -8.30 3.31 17.57
C LYS A 63 -8.50 3.83 18.37
N ASN A 64 -8.76 4.45 18.50
CA ASN A 64 -8.91 4.88 19.09
C ASN A 64 -9.32 5.05 19.62
N TYR A 65 -9.52 5.06 19.73
CA TYR A 65 -10.00 5.36 20.27
C TYR A 65 -10.10 5.64 20.91
#